data_0e0ba0a71188f69d60fb31ce23f5eeec
#
_entry.id   0e0ba0a71188f69d60fb31ce23f5eeec
#
_cell.length_a   1.000
_cell.length_b   1.000
_cell.length_c   1.000
_cell.angle_alpha   90.00
_cell.angle_beta   90.00
_cell.angle_gamma   90.00
#
_symmetry.space_group_name_H-M   'P 1'
#
loop_
_entity.id
_entity.type
_entity.pdbx_description
1 polymer ?
#
loop_
_entity_poly.entity_id
_entity_poly.type
_entity_poly.pdbx_seq_one_letter_code
_entity_poly.pdbx_strand_id
1 'polypeptide(L)'
;MTDTGEKSLFMRWLPVLTLTLCTFVFNTSEFIPIGLLTDIGRDFGRTEAEMGWLVTTYAWVVALMSLPLMLLASKMECRRLMMSVLALFVASHVLSAVASNYWILLASRLGVACSHAIFWSVVSPLAVEVAPKHKTSTALGLVVAGSSIAMIAGLPLGRVLGLYLGWRMTFLAIGIVAALALVCLWRFFPSVHSRNAVALDKVPALLGQPTLMGIYILTPIIMTGNFTVYSYIEPFLAQVTGMHPDRITWVLVAYGAVGILGSWIFSHFFDRRPIAFMQFSVVGILASMLLMAPLGGHELTIVLLCIFWGLSVTIYNLVFQSAIIRAVPSGTAVAMSVYSGIYNVGIGSGALVGGLVCTHAAIGDIGWAGGAIAGAGALFCLLRVVPVFRGVFAKA
;
A
#
# COMPACT_ATOMS: atom_id res chain seq x y z
N MET A 1 10.34 49.26 11.97
CA MET A 1 11.48 48.49 12.45
C MET A 1 10.95 47.21 13.02
N THR A 2 11.10 46.14 12.26
CA THR A 2 11.48 44.78 12.55
C THR A 2 10.64 44.03 13.58
N ASP A 3 9.53 43.51 13.12
CA ASP A 3 9.04 42.23 13.65
C ASP A 3 8.86 41.24 12.46
N THR A 4 9.96 40.77 11.93
CA THR A 4 10.00 39.55 11.13
C THR A 4 9.96 38.37 12.09
N GLY A 5 8.80 38.20 12.73
CA GLY A 5 8.55 37.13 13.65
C GLY A 5 9.03 35.81 13.05
N GLU A 6 10.07 35.21 13.66
CA GLU A 6 10.46 33.81 13.39
C GLU A 6 9.21 32.94 13.51
N LYS A 7 8.71 32.50 12.36
CA LYS A 7 7.61 31.51 12.35
C LYS A 7 8.00 30.41 13.32
N SER A 8 7.17 30.14 14.31
CA SER A 8 7.45 29.13 15.32
C SER A 8 7.93 27.84 14.63
N LEU A 9 8.78 27.06 15.26
CA LEU A 9 9.32 25.80 14.71
C LEU A 9 8.19 24.90 14.18
N PHE A 10 7.06 24.89 14.87
CA PHE A 10 5.86 24.18 14.46
C PHE A 10 5.34 24.64 13.10
N MET A 11 5.25 25.95 12.86
CA MET A 11 4.75 26.51 11.59
C MET A 11 5.65 26.17 10.40
N ARG A 12 6.95 25.98 10.62
CA ARG A 12 7.89 25.54 9.56
C ARG A 12 7.71 24.06 9.19
N TRP A 13 7.28 23.22 10.14
CA TRP A 13 7.04 21.79 9.91
C TRP A 13 5.62 21.49 9.44
N LEU A 14 4.69 22.41 9.59
CA LEU A 14 3.27 22.19 9.27
C LEU A 14 3.02 21.68 7.84
N PRO A 15 3.70 22.17 6.77
CA PRO A 15 3.54 21.60 5.44
C PRO A 15 3.96 20.12 5.36
N VAL A 16 5.08 19.76 5.96
CA VAL A 16 5.57 18.36 5.99
C VAL A 16 4.62 17.47 6.79
N LEU A 17 4.17 17.91 7.97
CA LEU A 17 3.19 17.18 8.79
C LEU A 17 1.87 16.98 8.06
N THR A 18 1.43 17.98 7.28
CA THR A 18 0.24 17.85 6.43
C THR A 18 0.44 16.75 5.37
N LEU A 19 1.60 16.69 4.71
CA LEU A 19 1.92 15.63 3.76
C LEU A 19 2.00 14.24 4.44
N THR A 20 2.56 14.18 5.64
CA THR A 20 2.59 12.95 6.46
C THR A 20 1.17 12.47 6.77
N LEU A 21 0.27 13.38 7.18
CA LEU A 21 -1.14 13.08 7.40
C LEU A 21 -1.81 12.60 6.11
N CYS A 22 -1.56 13.25 4.97
CA CYS A 22 -2.06 12.80 3.68
C CYS A 22 -1.60 11.37 3.38
N THR A 23 -0.32 11.07 3.58
CA THR A 23 0.23 9.73 3.36
C THR A 23 -0.47 8.68 4.22
N PHE A 24 -0.70 8.97 5.50
CA PHE A 24 -1.48 8.12 6.39
C PHE A 24 -2.90 7.88 5.86
N VAL A 25 -3.59 8.95 5.47
CA VAL A 25 -5.00 8.87 5.02
C VAL A 25 -5.13 8.12 3.69
N PHE A 26 -4.22 8.36 2.73
CA PHE A 26 -4.24 7.67 1.45
C PHE A 26 -4.01 6.17 1.59
N ASN A 27 -2.99 5.75 2.35
CA ASN A 27 -2.75 4.33 2.62
C ASN A 27 -3.89 3.67 3.39
N THR A 28 -4.41 4.36 4.41
CA THR A 28 -5.57 3.87 5.19
C THR A 28 -6.77 3.62 4.27
N SER A 29 -7.08 4.58 3.40
CA SER A 29 -8.19 4.48 2.44
C SER A 29 -8.04 3.34 1.44
N GLU A 30 -6.81 3.02 1.05
CA GLU A 30 -6.52 1.93 0.10
C GLU A 30 -7.01 0.58 0.63
N PHE A 31 -6.68 0.27 1.89
CA PHE A 31 -6.89 -1.05 2.46
C PHE A 31 -8.18 -1.20 3.28
N ILE A 32 -8.86 -0.11 3.62
CA ILE A 32 -10.11 -0.16 4.42
C ILE A 32 -11.18 -1.10 3.85
N PRO A 33 -11.46 -1.16 2.54
CA PRO A 33 -12.45 -2.09 2.01
C PRO A 33 -12.18 -3.54 2.37
N ILE A 34 -10.91 -3.95 2.50
CA ILE A 34 -10.51 -5.31 2.87
C ILE A 34 -11.01 -5.67 4.28
N GLY A 35 -10.95 -4.72 5.21
CA GLY A 35 -11.42 -4.93 6.58
C GLY A 35 -12.92 -4.85 6.77
N LEU A 36 -13.68 -4.40 5.75
CA LEU A 36 -15.12 -4.15 5.79
C LEU A 36 -15.87 -4.88 4.67
N LEU A 37 -15.23 -5.86 4.02
CA LEU A 37 -15.75 -6.50 2.82
C LEU A 37 -17.11 -7.13 3.06
N THR A 38 -17.24 -7.88 4.14
CA THR A 38 -18.48 -8.56 4.57
C THR A 38 -19.57 -7.57 4.92
N ASP A 39 -19.26 -6.49 5.65
CA ASP A 39 -20.24 -5.49 6.08
C ASP A 39 -20.80 -4.72 4.89
N ILE A 40 -19.94 -4.33 3.93
CA ILE A 40 -20.36 -3.65 2.69
C ILE A 40 -21.20 -4.61 1.82
N GLY A 41 -20.77 -5.86 1.70
CA GLY A 41 -21.47 -6.89 0.94
C GLY A 41 -22.88 -7.14 1.48
N ARG A 42 -23.01 -7.27 2.80
CA ARG A 42 -24.30 -7.46 3.48
C ARG A 42 -25.26 -6.30 3.23
N ASP A 43 -24.76 -5.06 3.27
CA ASP A 43 -25.58 -3.86 3.11
C ASP A 43 -26.11 -3.71 1.67
N PHE A 44 -25.35 -4.16 0.67
CA PHE A 44 -25.76 -4.12 -0.75
C PHE A 44 -26.36 -5.45 -1.25
N GLY A 45 -26.50 -6.47 -0.39
CA GLY A 45 -26.98 -7.80 -0.77
C GLY A 45 -26.10 -8.49 -1.80
N ARG A 46 -24.76 -8.32 -1.66
CA ARG A 46 -23.76 -8.86 -2.57
C ARG A 46 -22.76 -9.77 -1.83
N THR A 47 -22.14 -10.67 -2.60
CA THR A 47 -21.14 -11.59 -2.09
C THR A 47 -19.79 -10.87 -1.84
N GLU A 48 -18.95 -11.46 -1.02
CA GLU A 48 -17.57 -10.98 -0.80
C GLU A 48 -16.77 -10.97 -2.10
N ALA A 49 -17.00 -11.92 -2.99
CA ALA A 49 -16.36 -11.98 -4.30
C ALA A 49 -16.72 -10.78 -5.18
N GLU A 50 -18.00 -10.36 -5.19
CA GLU A 50 -18.42 -9.14 -5.89
C GLU A 50 -17.84 -7.88 -5.24
N MET A 51 -17.70 -7.88 -3.91
CA MET A 51 -17.06 -6.76 -3.20
C MET A 51 -15.55 -6.67 -3.48
N GLY A 52 -14.89 -7.78 -3.76
CA GLY A 52 -13.48 -7.82 -4.17
C GLY A 52 -13.18 -6.95 -5.39
N TRP A 53 -14.16 -6.70 -6.27
CA TRP A 53 -14.00 -5.77 -7.38
C TRP A 53 -13.70 -4.33 -6.94
N LEU A 54 -14.07 -3.92 -5.72
CA LEU A 54 -13.68 -2.61 -5.17
C LEU A 54 -12.16 -2.50 -5.01
N VAL A 55 -11.49 -3.59 -4.63
CA VAL A 55 -10.04 -3.65 -4.49
C VAL A 55 -9.37 -3.83 -5.85
N THR A 56 -9.89 -4.75 -6.68
CA THR A 56 -9.37 -5.05 -8.01
C THR A 56 -9.34 -3.81 -8.91
N THR A 57 -10.50 -3.16 -9.07
CA THR A 57 -10.63 -2.00 -9.96
C THR A 57 -9.82 -0.82 -9.45
N TYR A 58 -9.82 -0.59 -8.13
CA TYR A 58 -8.99 0.44 -7.52
C TYR A 58 -7.50 0.25 -7.86
N ALA A 59 -6.95 -0.93 -7.58
CA ALA A 59 -5.53 -1.20 -7.78
C ALA A 59 -5.13 -1.15 -9.26
N TRP A 60 -5.96 -1.68 -10.16
CA TRP A 60 -5.70 -1.61 -11.59
C TRP A 60 -5.78 -0.18 -12.14
N VAL A 61 -6.72 0.63 -11.66
CA VAL A 61 -6.78 2.05 -12.03
C VAL A 61 -5.55 2.79 -11.53
N VAL A 62 -5.10 2.55 -10.30
CA VAL A 62 -3.83 3.11 -9.80
C VAL A 62 -2.68 2.70 -10.71
N ALA A 63 -2.54 1.42 -11.04
CA ALA A 63 -1.46 0.91 -11.87
C ALA A 63 -1.46 1.53 -13.28
N LEU A 64 -2.62 1.57 -13.93
CA LEU A 64 -2.77 2.03 -15.31
C LEU A 64 -2.75 3.56 -15.44
N MET A 65 -3.29 4.27 -14.45
CA MET A 65 -3.47 5.72 -14.52
C MET A 65 -2.32 6.51 -13.91
N SER A 66 -1.42 5.89 -13.13
CA SER A 66 -0.31 6.61 -12.50
C SER A 66 0.54 7.38 -13.51
N LEU A 67 0.96 6.74 -14.59
CA LEU A 67 1.78 7.39 -15.61
C LEU A 67 0.99 8.38 -16.46
N PRO A 68 -0.17 8.04 -17.05
CA PRO A 68 -0.97 8.99 -17.83
C PRO A 68 -1.38 10.24 -17.05
N LEU A 69 -1.92 10.07 -15.85
CA LEU A 69 -2.36 11.19 -15.03
C LEU A 69 -1.19 12.07 -14.57
N MET A 70 -0.04 11.46 -14.25
CA MET A 70 1.16 12.22 -13.90
C MET A 70 1.66 13.04 -15.09
N LEU A 71 1.62 12.53 -16.31
CA LEU A 71 1.98 13.25 -17.53
C LEU A 71 1.06 14.44 -17.78
N LEU A 72 -0.25 14.25 -17.65
CA LEU A 72 -1.23 15.32 -17.79
C LEU A 72 -1.02 16.41 -16.72
N ALA A 73 -0.68 16.01 -15.51
CA ALA A 73 -0.48 16.88 -14.37
C ALA A 73 0.92 17.54 -14.31
N SER A 74 1.87 17.08 -15.13
CA SER A 74 3.29 17.50 -15.06
C SER A 74 3.53 19.00 -15.25
N LYS A 75 2.61 19.70 -15.93
CA LYS A 75 2.65 21.14 -16.18
C LYS A 75 2.01 21.99 -15.06
N MET A 76 1.32 21.34 -14.13
CA MET A 76 0.64 22.05 -13.04
C MET A 76 1.62 22.42 -11.94
N GLU A 77 1.37 23.56 -11.29
CA GLU A 77 2.06 23.92 -10.05
C GLU A 77 1.76 22.85 -8.97
N CYS A 78 2.81 22.38 -8.26
CA CYS A 78 2.70 21.27 -7.31
C CYS A 78 1.65 21.51 -6.22
N ARG A 79 1.53 22.74 -5.70
CA ARG A 79 0.51 23.08 -4.71
C ARG A 79 -0.90 22.94 -5.29
N ARG A 80 -1.16 23.48 -6.48
CA ARG A 80 -2.47 23.37 -7.15
C ARG A 80 -2.81 21.92 -7.46
N LEU A 81 -1.83 21.18 -7.94
CA LEU A 81 -1.97 19.75 -8.22
C LEU A 81 -2.36 18.98 -6.95
N MET A 82 -1.63 19.16 -5.84
CA MET A 82 -1.92 18.49 -4.57
C MET A 82 -3.30 18.90 -4.02
N MET A 83 -3.68 20.17 -4.14
CA MET A 83 -5.03 20.63 -3.76
C MET A 83 -6.12 19.96 -4.60
N SER A 84 -5.94 19.83 -5.92
CA SER A 84 -6.90 19.16 -6.80
C SER A 84 -7.00 17.68 -6.47
N VAL A 85 -5.88 17.01 -6.21
CA VAL A 85 -5.81 15.60 -5.79
C VAL A 85 -6.56 15.38 -4.48
N LEU A 86 -6.31 16.22 -3.47
CA LEU A 86 -7.02 16.14 -2.18
C LEU A 86 -8.50 16.48 -2.31
N ALA A 87 -8.87 17.47 -3.13
CA ALA A 87 -10.27 17.82 -3.37
C ALA A 87 -11.04 16.65 -4.01
N LEU A 88 -10.45 16.02 -5.04
CA LEU A 88 -11.02 14.81 -5.64
C LEU A 88 -11.13 13.66 -4.65
N PHE A 89 -10.10 13.46 -3.81
CA PHE A 89 -10.09 12.44 -2.77
C PHE A 89 -11.21 12.66 -1.74
N VAL A 90 -11.38 13.90 -1.24
CA VAL A 90 -12.45 14.28 -0.31
C VAL A 90 -13.82 14.07 -0.95
N ALA A 91 -14.04 14.58 -2.17
CA ALA A 91 -15.30 14.42 -2.88
C ALA A 91 -15.65 12.93 -3.08
N SER A 92 -14.66 12.11 -3.42
CA SER A 92 -14.82 10.66 -3.58
C SER A 92 -15.19 9.97 -2.25
N HIS A 93 -14.60 10.38 -1.13
CA HIS A 93 -14.94 9.83 0.18
C HIS A 93 -16.33 10.25 0.67
N VAL A 94 -16.73 11.49 0.39
CA VAL A 94 -18.12 11.93 0.62
C VAL A 94 -19.08 11.11 -0.22
N LEU A 95 -18.76 10.89 -1.50
CA LEU A 95 -19.57 10.04 -2.38
C LEU A 95 -19.64 8.59 -1.87
N SER A 96 -18.54 8.04 -1.34
CA SER A 96 -18.53 6.72 -0.69
C SER A 96 -19.48 6.67 0.51
N ALA A 97 -19.47 7.71 1.35
CA ALA A 97 -20.30 7.78 2.55
C ALA A 97 -21.80 7.86 2.25
N VAL A 98 -22.18 8.49 1.14
CA VAL A 98 -23.59 8.62 0.72
C VAL A 98 -24.00 7.60 -0.32
N ALA A 99 -23.14 6.61 -0.63
CA ALA A 99 -23.44 5.61 -1.65
C ALA A 99 -24.69 4.80 -1.32
N SER A 100 -25.71 4.93 -2.15
CA SER A 100 -26.99 4.22 -2.03
C SER A 100 -26.98 2.86 -2.72
N ASN A 101 -26.02 2.60 -3.57
CA ASN A 101 -25.83 1.34 -4.27
C ASN A 101 -24.35 1.07 -4.56
N TYR A 102 -24.06 -0.18 -4.94
CA TYR A 102 -22.73 -0.65 -5.26
C TYR A 102 -22.00 0.17 -6.33
N TRP A 103 -22.71 0.58 -7.40
CA TRP A 103 -22.10 1.27 -8.52
C TRP A 103 -21.61 2.69 -8.16
N ILE A 104 -22.35 3.37 -7.27
CA ILE A 104 -21.93 4.68 -6.74
C ILE A 104 -20.68 4.49 -5.88
N LEU A 105 -20.64 3.45 -5.03
CA LEU A 105 -19.46 3.14 -4.25
C LEU A 105 -18.26 2.82 -5.16
N LEU A 106 -18.45 1.98 -6.18
CA LEU A 106 -17.39 1.65 -7.13
C LEU A 106 -16.87 2.92 -7.86
N ALA A 107 -17.77 3.78 -8.36
CA ALA A 107 -17.40 5.04 -9.00
C ALA A 107 -16.59 5.94 -8.05
N SER A 108 -16.99 6.02 -6.78
CA SER A 108 -16.25 6.78 -5.77
C SER A 108 -14.83 6.21 -5.56
N ARG A 109 -14.69 4.88 -5.55
CA ARG A 109 -13.38 4.20 -5.44
C ARG A 109 -12.48 4.49 -6.64
N LEU A 110 -13.04 4.61 -7.86
CA LEU A 110 -12.26 5.04 -9.03
C LEU A 110 -11.72 6.46 -8.87
N GLY A 111 -12.51 7.39 -8.31
CA GLY A 111 -12.05 8.75 -8.00
C GLY A 111 -10.92 8.76 -6.95
N VAL A 112 -11.04 7.93 -5.91
CA VAL A 112 -9.95 7.73 -4.93
C VAL A 112 -8.71 7.18 -5.61
N ALA A 113 -8.84 6.18 -6.49
CA ALA A 113 -7.72 5.57 -7.20
C ALA A 113 -6.97 6.58 -8.11
N CYS A 114 -7.70 7.42 -8.83
CA CYS A 114 -7.09 8.50 -9.63
C CYS A 114 -6.32 9.49 -8.77
N SER A 115 -6.87 9.87 -7.61
CA SER A 115 -6.18 10.74 -6.65
C SER A 115 -4.91 10.08 -6.12
N HIS A 116 -4.98 8.78 -5.76
CA HIS A 116 -3.87 7.99 -5.26
C HIS A 116 -2.74 7.86 -6.29
N ALA A 117 -3.09 7.60 -7.56
CA ALA A 117 -2.15 7.45 -8.66
C ALA A 117 -1.24 8.70 -8.83
N ILE A 118 -1.79 9.90 -8.66
CA ILE A 118 -1.04 11.16 -8.74
C ILE A 118 -0.29 11.42 -7.43
N PHE A 119 -0.93 11.19 -6.29
CA PHE A 119 -0.41 11.52 -4.97
C PHE A 119 1.00 10.98 -4.74
N TRP A 120 1.23 9.69 -4.98
CA TRP A 120 2.52 9.05 -4.76
C TRP A 120 3.64 9.56 -5.65
N SER A 121 3.31 10.07 -6.83
CA SER A 121 4.30 10.68 -7.72
C SER A 121 4.79 12.04 -7.23
N VAL A 122 4.00 12.74 -6.40
CA VAL A 122 4.21 14.15 -6.03
C VAL A 122 4.62 14.31 -4.58
N VAL A 123 4.17 13.44 -3.67
CA VAL A 123 4.31 13.64 -2.22
C VAL A 123 5.77 13.73 -1.76
N SER A 124 6.64 12.85 -2.22
CA SER A 124 8.06 12.83 -1.81
C SER A 124 8.86 14.03 -2.33
N PRO A 125 8.82 14.38 -3.64
CA PRO A 125 9.43 15.60 -4.13
C PRO A 125 8.93 16.86 -3.40
N LEU A 126 7.62 16.91 -3.14
CA LEU A 126 7.00 18.04 -2.48
C LEU A 126 7.44 18.16 -1.02
N ALA A 127 7.58 17.04 -0.30
CA ALA A 127 8.09 17.01 1.06
C ALA A 127 9.53 17.54 1.15
N VAL A 128 10.38 17.21 0.17
CA VAL A 128 11.76 17.73 0.06
C VAL A 128 11.77 19.23 -0.13
N GLU A 129 10.92 19.75 -1.02
CA GLU A 129 10.88 21.18 -1.37
C GLU A 129 10.36 22.05 -0.22
N VAL A 130 9.39 21.56 0.56
CA VAL A 130 8.83 22.31 1.70
C VAL A 130 9.54 22.05 3.02
N ALA A 131 10.54 21.18 3.03
CA ALA A 131 11.31 20.86 4.23
C ALA A 131 12.04 22.10 4.77
N PRO A 132 12.16 22.27 6.10
CA PRO A 132 13.07 23.25 6.68
C PRO A 132 14.50 23.04 6.16
N LYS A 133 15.29 24.12 6.07
CA LYS A 133 16.67 24.09 5.57
C LYS A 133 17.47 22.96 6.27
N HIS A 134 18.20 22.17 5.49
CA HIS A 134 19.02 21.04 5.95
C HIS A 134 18.25 19.88 6.65
N LYS A 135 16.92 19.77 6.48
CA LYS A 135 16.08 18.75 7.12
C LYS A 135 15.30 17.88 6.12
N THR A 136 15.75 17.80 4.86
CA THR A 136 15.09 17.03 3.80
C THR A 136 14.95 15.54 4.14
N SER A 137 15.99 14.93 4.70
CA SER A 137 15.93 13.51 5.13
C SER A 137 14.89 13.27 6.23
N THR A 138 14.77 14.24 7.17
CA THR A 138 13.73 14.17 8.23
C THR A 138 12.33 14.31 7.63
N ALA A 139 12.13 15.20 6.65
CA ALA A 139 10.84 15.37 5.98
C ALA A 139 10.43 14.10 5.22
N LEU A 140 11.34 13.49 4.48
CA LEU A 140 11.09 12.20 3.82
C LEU A 140 10.79 11.09 4.84
N GLY A 141 11.55 11.05 5.94
CA GLY A 141 11.30 10.10 7.03
C GLY A 141 9.91 10.23 7.64
N LEU A 142 9.39 11.45 7.81
CA LEU A 142 8.04 11.68 8.30
C LEU A 142 6.96 11.19 7.31
N VAL A 143 7.14 11.42 6.01
CA VAL A 143 6.23 10.89 4.98
C VAL A 143 6.20 9.37 5.01
N VAL A 144 7.36 8.71 5.10
CA VAL A 144 7.45 7.25 5.23
C VAL A 144 6.82 6.77 6.54
N ALA A 145 7.01 7.50 7.64
CA ALA A 145 6.38 7.18 8.93
C ALA A 145 4.84 7.23 8.83
N GLY A 146 4.28 8.20 8.10
CA GLY A 146 2.84 8.25 7.82
C GLY A 146 2.31 6.99 7.14
N SER A 147 3.04 6.48 6.13
CA SER A 147 2.75 5.19 5.49
C SER A 147 2.82 4.02 6.48
N SER A 148 3.90 3.96 7.26
CA SER A 148 4.10 2.86 8.21
C SER A 148 3.02 2.83 9.27
N ILE A 149 2.61 4.00 9.80
CA ILE A 149 1.52 4.10 10.78
C ILE A 149 0.19 3.65 10.14
N ALA A 150 -0.07 4.02 8.87
CA ALA A 150 -1.27 3.59 8.16
C ALA A 150 -1.32 2.07 7.97
N MET A 151 -0.21 1.45 7.64
CA MET A 151 -0.12 -0.01 7.49
C MET A 151 -0.40 -0.76 8.80
N ILE A 152 -0.01 -0.17 9.94
CA ILE A 152 -0.18 -0.78 11.26
C ILE A 152 -1.58 -0.49 11.82
N ALA A 153 -2.02 0.76 11.76
CA ALA A 153 -3.21 1.24 12.45
C ALA A 153 -4.39 1.56 11.52
N GLY A 154 -4.14 1.84 10.24
CA GLY A 154 -5.16 2.35 9.31
C GLY A 154 -6.31 1.36 9.10
N LEU A 155 -5.99 0.12 8.68
CA LEU A 155 -7.01 -0.91 8.46
C LEU A 155 -7.74 -1.30 9.76
N PRO A 156 -7.06 -1.56 10.89
CA PRO A 156 -7.74 -1.83 12.16
C PRO A 156 -8.62 -0.68 12.64
N LEU A 157 -8.16 0.57 12.57
CA LEU A 157 -8.97 1.74 12.95
C LEU A 157 -10.20 1.87 12.05
N GLY A 158 -10.03 1.66 10.75
CA GLY A 158 -11.15 1.67 9.82
C GLY A 158 -12.17 0.58 10.13
N ARG A 159 -11.68 -0.63 10.48
CA ARG A 159 -12.56 -1.73 10.89
C ARG A 159 -13.32 -1.43 12.19
N VAL A 160 -12.64 -0.89 13.20
CA VAL A 160 -13.30 -0.47 14.47
C VAL A 160 -14.40 0.55 14.18
N LEU A 161 -14.10 1.59 13.41
CA LEU A 161 -15.11 2.57 13.01
C LEU A 161 -16.27 1.92 12.26
N GLY A 162 -15.98 0.99 11.35
CA GLY A 162 -16.98 0.28 10.57
C GLY A 162 -17.90 -0.60 11.42
N LEU A 163 -17.34 -1.31 12.40
CA LEU A 163 -18.12 -2.18 13.31
C LEU A 163 -19.07 -1.38 14.23
N TYR A 164 -18.61 -0.25 14.75
CA TYR A 164 -19.39 0.51 15.74
C TYR A 164 -20.26 1.63 15.13
N LEU A 165 -19.83 2.22 14.01
CA LEU A 165 -20.50 3.36 13.39
C LEU A 165 -21.01 3.06 11.97
N GLY A 166 -20.68 1.89 11.44
CA GLY A 166 -21.00 1.50 10.07
C GLY A 166 -19.93 1.93 9.06
N TRP A 167 -19.78 1.15 8.00
CA TRP A 167 -18.74 1.35 6.98
C TRP A 167 -18.80 2.73 6.29
N ARG A 168 -19.99 3.31 6.12
CA ARG A 168 -20.16 4.66 5.55
C ARG A 168 -19.49 5.73 6.39
N MET A 169 -19.59 5.62 7.72
CA MET A 169 -18.95 6.55 8.65
C MET A 169 -17.43 6.43 8.63
N THR A 170 -16.89 5.26 8.33
CA THR A 170 -15.45 5.07 8.14
C THR A 170 -14.95 5.88 6.93
N PHE A 171 -15.63 5.79 5.78
CA PHE A 171 -15.28 6.61 4.62
C PHE A 171 -15.45 8.11 4.87
N LEU A 172 -16.53 8.50 5.59
CA LEU A 172 -16.75 9.89 5.95
C LEU A 172 -15.64 10.42 6.86
N ALA A 173 -15.23 9.66 7.88
CA ALA A 173 -14.13 10.04 8.78
C ALA A 173 -12.82 10.27 8.02
N ILE A 174 -12.48 9.41 7.08
CA ILE A 174 -11.32 9.60 6.18
C ILE A 174 -11.49 10.89 5.37
N GLY A 175 -12.67 11.11 4.79
CA GLY A 175 -12.99 12.31 4.04
C GLY A 175 -12.82 13.58 4.88
N ILE A 176 -13.27 13.57 6.14
CA ILE A 176 -13.11 14.69 7.08
C ILE A 176 -11.64 14.97 7.36
N VAL A 177 -10.84 13.93 7.68
CA VAL A 177 -9.40 14.10 7.94
C VAL A 177 -8.68 14.62 6.69
N ALA A 178 -9.04 14.12 5.50
CA ALA A 178 -8.51 14.62 4.24
C ALA A 178 -8.92 16.08 3.96
N ALA A 179 -10.15 16.47 4.30
CA ALA A 179 -10.63 17.85 4.18
C ALA A 179 -9.85 18.80 5.12
N LEU A 180 -9.56 18.37 6.35
CA LEU A 180 -8.69 19.12 7.25
C LEU A 180 -7.29 19.31 6.68
N ALA A 181 -6.72 18.24 6.10
CA ALA A 181 -5.44 18.32 5.41
C ALA A 181 -5.49 19.26 4.20
N LEU A 182 -6.58 19.26 3.43
CA LEU A 182 -6.80 20.19 2.31
C LEU A 182 -6.84 21.65 2.78
N VAL A 183 -7.54 21.94 3.88
CA VAL A 183 -7.58 23.28 4.48
C VAL A 183 -6.20 23.71 4.96
N CYS A 184 -5.46 22.82 5.64
CA CYS A 184 -4.08 23.08 6.06
C CYS A 184 -3.18 23.35 4.86
N LEU A 185 -3.30 22.58 3.79
CA LEU A 185 -2.53 22.75 2.57
C LEU A 185 -2.88 24.10 1.88
N TRP A 186 -4.16 24.42 1.78
CA TRP A 186 -4.61 25.69 1.21
C TRP A 186 -4.08 26.89 1.99
N ARG A 187 -4.04 26.82 3.33
CA ARG A 187 -3.69 27.95 4.20
C ARG A 187 -2.19 28.14 4.39
N PHE A 188 -1.42 27.05 4.47
CA PHE A 188 -0.03 27.11 4.94
C PHE A 188 1.01 26.65 3.92
N PHE A 189 0.58 26.03 2.82
CA PHE A 189 1.52 25.46 1.87
C PHE A 189 2.07 26.55 0.93
N PRO A 190 3.40 26.63 0.74
CA PRO A 190 4.00 27.58 -0.19
C PRO A 190 3.67 27.21 -1.65
N SER A 191 3.73 28.19 -2.55
CA SER A 191 3.71 27.91 -3.99
C SER A 191 5.04 27.24 -4.38
N VAL A 192 4.96 26.09 -5.01
CA VAL A 192 6.12 25.29 -5.40
C VAL A 192 6.00 24.94 -6.88
N HIS A 193 6.98 25.39 -7.66
CA HIS A 193 7.05 25.08 -9.09
C HIS A 193 7.72 23.71 -9.27
N SER A 194 7.13 22.85 -10.10
CA SER A 194 7.71 21.54 -10.41
C SER A 194 9.05 21.72 -11.13
N ARG A 195 10.14 21.31 -10.50
CA ARG A 195 11.48 21.31 -11.11
C ARG A 195 11.88 19.99 -11.73
N ASN A 196 11.14 18.91 -11.44
CA ASN A 196 11.51 17.57 -11.87
C ASN A 196 10.31 16.89 -12.54
N ALA A 197 10.13 17.11 -13.84
CA ALA A 197 9.33 16.18 -14.64
C ALA A 197 9.98 14.79 -14.55
N VAL A 198 9.17 13.76 -14.35
CA VAL A 198 9.65 12.37 -14.40
C VAL A 198 10.35 12.17 -15.74
N ALA A 199 11.62 11.84 -15.71
CA ALA A 199 12.43 11.63 -16.92
C ALA A 199 12.04 10.27 -17.55
N LEU A 200 10.99 10.28 -18.38
CA LEU A 200 10.46 9.10 -19.07
C LEU A 200 11.47 8.45 -20.02
N ASP A 201 12.42 9.21 -20.52
CA ASP A 201 13.53 8.76 -21.35
C ASP A 201 14.43 7.71 -20.66
N LYS A 202 14.42 7.69 -19.32
CA LYS A 202 15.18 6.72 -18.52
C LYS A 202 14.47 5.37 -18.35
N VAL A 203 13.16 5.30 -18.56
CA VAL A 203 12.37 4.06 -18.33
C VAL A 203 12.89 2.89 -19.20
N PRO A 204 13.15 3.02 -20.52
CA PRO A 204 13.67 1.92 -21.33
C PRO A 204 15.02 1.39 -20.84
N ALA A 205 15.91 2.29 -20.40
CA ALA A 205 17.22 1.89 -19.86
C ALA A 205 17.09 1.12 -18.54
N LEU A 206 16.11 1.45 -17.69
CA LEU A 206 15.82 0.73 -16.46
C LEU A 206 15.27 -0.68 -16.74
N LEU A 207 14.38 -0.81 -17.71
CA LEU A 207 13.83 -2.10 -18.13
C LEU A 207 14.89 -3.00 -18.76
N GLY A 208 16.02 -2.48 -19.25
CA GLY A 208 17.16 -3.25 -19.72
C GLY A 208 18.04 -3.88 -18.64
N GLN A 209 17.83 -3.54 -17.35
CA GLN A 209 18.66 -4.06 -16.26
C GLN A 209 18.16 -5.41 -15.72
N PRO A 210 18.95 -6.50 -15.77
CA PRO A 210 18.52 -7.83 -15.34
C PRO A 210 18.04 -7.88 -13.88
N THR A 211 18.67 -7.10 -13.01
CA THR A 211 18.32 -7.00 -11.59
C THR A 211 16.91 -6.42 -11.39
N LEU A 212 16.60 -5.29 -12.07
CA LEU A 212 15.29 -4.67 -11.99
C LEU A 212 14.22 -5.53 -12.65
N MET A 213 14.52 -6.11 -13.83
CA MET A 213 13.59 -7.02 -14.51
C MET A 213 13.24 -8.23 -13.65
N GLY A 214 14.22 -8.81 -12.94
CA GLY A 214 13.94 -9.88 -11.98
C GLY A 214 12.95 -9.47 -10.90
N ILE A 215 13.10 -8.27 -10.32
CA ILE A 215 12.17 -7.74 -9.32
C ILE A 215 10.79 -7.45 -9.94
N TYR A 216 10.77 -6.82 -11.13
CA TYR A 216 9.53 -6.40 -11.78
C TYR A 216 8.67 -7.58 -12.25
N ILE A 217 9.29 -8.71 -12.61
CA ILE A 217 8.56 -9.95 -12.93
C ILE A 217 8.13 -10.67 -11.65
N LEU A 218 8.99 -10.73 -10.63
CA LEU A 218 8.70 -11.40 -9.38
C LEU A 218 7.55 -10.75 -8.60
N THR A 219 7.57 -9.42 -8.53
CA THR A 219 6.65 -8.66 -7.66
C THR A 219 5.18 -8.89 -8.00
N PRO A 220 4.70 -8.79 -9.25
CA PRO A 220 3.30 -9.04 -9.55
C PRO A 220 2.90 -10.49 -9.25
N ILE A 221 3.79 -11.46 -9.42
CA ILE A 221 3.49 -12.87 -9.13
C ILE A 221 3.33 -13.08 -7.62
N ILE A 222 4.32 -12.67 -6.82
CA ILE A 222 4.25 -12.82 -5.35
C ILE A 222 3.09 -12.01 -4.77
N MET A 223 2.88 -10.78 -5.25
CA MET A 223 1.80 -9.94 -4.75
C MET A 223 0.42 -10.44 -5.19
N THR A 224 0.29 -11.02 -6.38
CA THR A 224 -0.96 -11.70 -6.77
C THR A 224 -1.27 -12.84 -5.80
N GLY A 225 -0.32 -13.73 -5.53
CA GLY A 225 -0.51 -14.80 -4.54
C GLY A 225 -0.86 -14.25 -3.15
N ASN A 226 -0.13 -13.25 -2.68
CA ASN A 226 -0.34 -12.61 -1.39
C ASN A 226 -1.75 -11.99 -1.27
N PHE A 227 -2.16 -11.20 -2.26
CA PHE A 227 -3.45 -10.50 -2.23
C PHE A 227 -4.64 -11.38 -2.61
N THR A 228 -4.43 -12.56 -3.20
CA THR A 228 -5.46 -13.60 -3.30
C THR A 228 -6.01 -13.98 -1.92
N VAL A 229 -5.15 -14.00 -0.91
CA VAL A 229 -5.51 -14.30 0.48
C VAL A 229 -5.83 -13.02 1.26
N TYR A 230 -4.96 -12.00 1.20
CA TYR A 230 -5.08 -10.80 2.03
C TYR A 230 -6.36 -10.01 1.76
N SER A 231 -6.83 -9.95 0.50
CA SER A 231 -8.07 -9.25 0.15
C SER A 231 -9.33 -9.87 0.78
N TYR A 232 -9.25 -11.14 1.15
CA TYR A 232 -10.36 -11.90 1.76
C TYR A 232 -10.03 -12.42 3.16
N ILE A 233 -9.01 -11.86 3.81
CA ILE A 233 -8.56 -12.30 5.14
C ILE A 233 -9.66 -12.13 6.19
N GLU A 234 -10.43 -11.04 6.13
CA GLU A 234 -11.53 -10.76 7.06
C GLU A 234 -12.62 -11.83 6.93
N PRO A 235 -13.25 -12.07 5.75
CA PRO A 235 -14.25 -13.10 5.62
C PRO A 235 -13.68 -14.52 5.84
N PHE A 236 -12.40 -14.80 5.54
CA PHE A 236 -11.78 -16.07 5.86
C PHE A 236 -11.74 -16.30 7.38
N LEU A 237 -11.27 -15.35 8.16
CA LEU A 237 -11.22 -15.44 9.62
C LEU A 237 -12.62 -15.55 10.23
N ALA A 238 -13.61 -14.88 9.66
CA ALA A 238 -15.00 -14.94 10.12
C ALA A 238 -15.67 -16.29 9.81
N GLN A 239 -15.51 -16.79 8.58
CA GLN A 239 -16.28 -17.94 8.08
C GLN A 239 -15.56 -19.28 8.30
N VAL A 240 -14.23 -19.33 8.12
CA VAL A 240 -13.44 -20.57 8.24
C VAL A 240 -12.99 -20.80 9.68
N THR A 241 -12.48 -19.75 10.34
CA THR A 241 -12.03 -19.85 11.73
C THR A 241 -13.17 -19.65 12.74
N GLY A 242 -14.32 -19.06 12.32
CA GLY A 242 -15.42 -18.73 13.21
C GLY A 242 -15.08 -17.62 14.21
N MET A 243 -14.12 -16.77 13.87
CA MET A 243 -13.57 -15.76 14.76
C MET A 243 -14.54 -14.59 14.96
N HIS A 244 -14.70 -14.15 16.23
CA HIS A 244 -15.51 -12.98 16.55
C HIS A 244 -14.93 -11.70 15.90
N PRO A 245 -15.76 -10.74 15.41
CA PRO A 245 -15.31 -9.53 14.73
C PRO A 245 -14.21 -8.73 15.46
N ASP A 246 -14.33 -8.59 16.79
CA ASP A 246 -13.33 -7.86 17.58
C ASP A 246 -11.95 -8.56 17.56
N ARG A 247 -11.94 -9.90 17.59
CA ARG A 247 -10.69 -10.67 17.50
C ARG A 247 -10.05 -10.58 16.14
N ILE A 248 -10.83 -10.56 15.05
CA ILE A 248 -10.34 -10.30 13.70
C ILE A 248 -9.61 -8.96 13.66
N THR A 249 -10.18 -7.93 14.28
CA THR A 249 -9.54 -6.61 14.38
C THR A 249 -8.15 -6.72 15.04
N TRP A 250 -8.03 -7.44 16.15
CA TRP A 250 -6.75 -7.64 16.83
C TRP A 250 -5.74 -8.45 16.01
N VAL A 251 -6.20 -9.42 15.21
CA VAL A 251 -5.33 -10.14 14.26
C VAL A 251 -4.76 -9.20 13.21
N LEU A 252 -5.59 -8.31 12.66
CA LEU A 252 -5.13 -7.31 11.68
C LEU A 252 -4.17 -6.29 12.31
N VAL A 253 -4.41 -5.89 13.57
CA VAL A 253 -3.45 -5.07 14.34
C VAL A 253 -2.12 -5.81 14.48
N ALA A 254 -2.14 -7.07 14.90
CA ALA A 254 -0.93 -7.86 15.11
C ALA A 254 -0.16 -8.08 13.79
N TYR A 255 -0.89 -8.36 12.69
CA TYR A 255 -0.33 -8.48 11.33
C TYR A 255 0.43 -7.20 10.91
N GLY A 256 -0.15 -6.02 11.17
CA GLY A 256 0.51 -4.75 10.85
C GLY A 256 1.65 -4.42 11.82
N ALA A 257 1.41 -4.57 13.13
CA ALA A 257 2.34 -4.18 14.19
C ALA A 257 3.65 -4.99 14.15
N VAL A 258 3.61 -6.25 13.72
CA VAL A 258 4.82 -7.07 13.53
C VAL A 258 5.79 -6.45 12.51
N GLY A 259 5.31 -5.56 11.65
CA GLY A 259 6.15 -4.78 10.73
C GLY A 259 7.20 -3.93 11.44
N ILE A 260 6.94 -3.47 12.68
CA ILE A 260 7.94 -2.77 13.51
C ILE A 260 9.09 -3.72 13.82
N LEU A 261 8.77 -4.94 14.27
CA LEU A 261 9.78 -5.98 14.55
C LEU A 261 10.53 -6.37 13.27
N GLY A 262 9.81 -6.53 12.16
CA GLY A 262 10.41 -6.83 10.85
C GLY A 262 11.39 -5.74 10.40
N SER A 263 11.04 -4.48 10.56
CA SER A 263 11.91 -3.34 10.25
C SER A 263 13.14 -3.29 11.15
N TRP A 264 12.98 -3.59 12.44
CA TRP A 264 14.09 -3.67 13.38
C TRP A 264 15.05 -4.82 13.03
N ILE A 265 14.54 -6.03 12.77
CA ILE A 265 15.33 -7.18 12.32
C ILE A 265 16.07 -6.84 11.02
N PHE A 266 15.37 -6.26 10.05
CA PHE A 266 15.95 -5.87 8.78
C PHE A 266 17.12 -4.88 8.97
N SER A 267 16.93 -3.82 9.73
CA SER A 267 17.96 -2.78 9.93
C SER A 267 19.24 -3.28 10.59
N HIS A 268 19.16 -4.33 11.44
CA HIS A 268 20.32 -4.85 12.16
C HIS A 268 21.03 -6.02 11.46
N PHE A 269 20.30 -6.80 10.66
CA PHE A 269 20.83 -8.08 10.15
C PHE A 269 20.87 -8.19 8.64
N PHE A 270 20.16 -7.34 7.90
CA PHE A 270 20.03 -7.45 6.44
C PHE A 270 21.39 -7.37 5.72
N ASP A 271 22.23 -6.40 6.05
CA ASP A 271 23.51 -6.19 5.37
C ASP A 271 24.47 -7.38 5.52
N ARG A 272 24.31 -8.17 6.60
CA ARG A 272 25.12 -9.38 6.80
C ARG A 272 24.65 -10.58 5.97
N ARG A 273 23.35 -10.69 5.67
CA ARG A 273 22.75 -11.86 5.01
C ARG A 273 21.63 -11.48 4.04
N PRO A 274 21.85 -10.60 3.06
CA PRO A 274 20.78 -10.06 2.21
C PRO A 274 20.04 -11.16 1.42
N ILE A 275 20.74 -12.18 0.94
CA ILE A 275 20.12 -13.30 0.21
C ILE A 275 19.23 -14.15 1.13
N ALA A 276 19.64 -14.37 2.38
CA ALA A 276 18.79 -15.11 3.33
C ALA A 276 17.50 -14.35 3.64
N PHE A 277 17.54 -13.03 3.75
CA PHE A 277 16.36 -12.20 3.92
C PHE A 277 15.42 -12.25 2.70
N MET A 278 15.98 -12.23 1.50
CA MET A 278 15.21 -12.38 0.26
C MET A 278 14.50 -13.75 0.23
N GLN A 279 15.24 -14.83 0.49
CA GLN A 279 14.68 -16.19 0.52
C GLN A 279 13.63 -16.35 1.62
N PHE A 280 13.92 -15.87 2.84
CA PHE A 280 12.99 -15.90 3.98
C PHE A 280 11.67 -15.21 3.63
N SER A 281 11.71 -14.01 3.06
CA SER A 281 10.50 -13.24 2.76
C SER A 281 9.61 -13.96 1.74
N VAL A 282 10.20 -14.47 0.67
CA VAL A 282 9.44 -15.13 -0.41
C VAL A 282 8.91 -16.49 0.02
N VAL A 283 9.77 -17.31 0.67
CA VAL A 283 9.38 -18.63 1.20
C VAL A 283 8.39 -18.47 2.36
N GLY A 284 8.56 -17.46 3.20
CA GLY A 284 7.64 -17.16 4.30
C GLY A 284 6.24 -16.79 3.82
N ILE A 285 6.13 -15.97 2.77
CA ILE A 285 4.83 -15.67 2.13
C ILE A 285 4.21 -16.96 1.57
N LEU A 286 4.97 -17.76 0.81
CA LEU A 286 4.49 -19.05 0.27
C LEU A 286 4.00 -19.97 1.37
N ALA A 287 4.81 -20.18 2.41
CA ALA A 287 4.45 -21.02 3.54
C ALA A 287 3.18 -20.54 4.25
N SER A 288 3.03 -19.23 4.42
CA SER A 288 1.83 -18.63 5.02
C SER A 288 0.59 -18.93 4.19
N MET A 289 0.67 -18.83 2.86
CA MET A 289 -0.46 -19.15 1.98
C MET A 289 -0.84 -20.63 2.08
N LEU A 290 0.13 -21.54 1.95
CA LEU A 290 -0.13 -22.99 1.97
C LEU A 290 -0.63 -23.48 3.33
N LEU A 291 -0.21 -22.84 4.42
CA LEU A 291 -0.65 -23.21 5.78
C LEU A 291 -1.98 -22.56 6.19
N MET A 292 -2.52 -21.62 5.41
CA MET A 292 -3.76 -20.91 5.73
C MET A 292 -4.94 -21.89 5.89
N ALA A 293 -5.17 -22.75 4.92
CA ALA A 293 -6.26 -23.73 4.95
C ALA A 293 -6.11 -24.79 6.07
N PRO A 294 -4.97 -25.49 6.20
CA PRO A 294 -4.83 -26.52 7.24
C PRO A 294 -4.82 -25.96 8.68
N LEU A 295 -4.42 -24.70 8.89
CA LEU A 295 -4.41 -24.10 10.21
C LEU A 295 -5.65 -23.24 10.50
N GLY A 296 -6.49 -22.99 9.51
CA GLY A 296 -7.67 -22.12 9.61
C GLY A 296 -8.70 -22.56 10.66
N GLY A 297 -8.76 -23.86 10.98
CA GLY A 297 -9.68 -24.41 11.99
C GLY A 297 -9.33 -24.09 13.45
N HIS A 298 -8.14 -23.53 13.73
CA HIS A 298 -7.69 -23.24 15.10
C HIS A 298 -7.28 -21.77 15.25
N GLU A 299 -7.95 -21.04 16.14
CA GLU A 299 -7.76 -19.61 16.32
C GLU A 299 -6.31 -19.22 16.65
N LEU A 300 -5.66 -19.90 17.60
CA LEU A 300 -4.30 -19.56 18.00
C LEU A 300 -3.29 -19.78 16.86
N THR A 301 -3.41 -20.88 16.13
CA THR A 301 -2.46 -21.21 15.05
C THR A 301 -2.58 -20.25 13.88
N ILE A 302 -3.83 -19.83 13.54
CA ILE A 302 -4.04 -18.85 12.46
C ILE A 302 -3.55 -17.45 12.86
N VAL A 303 -3.68 -17.06 14.13
CA VAL A 303 -3.14 -15.79 14.63
C VAL A 303 -1.61 -15.77 14.50
N LEU A 304 -0.94 -16.84 14.96
CA LEU A 304 0.52 -16.96 14.84
C LEU A 304 0.98 -16.98 13.37
N LEU A 305 0.20 -17.64 12.51
CA LEU A 305 0.45 -17.65 11.07
C LEU A 305 0.31 -16.25 10.47
N CYS A 306 -0.71 -15.47 10.84
CA CYS A 306 -0.90 -14.09 10.38
C CYS A 306 0.26 -13.19 10.83
N ILE A 307 0.77 -13.35 12.05
CA ILE A 307 1.94 -12.61 12.56
C ILE A 307 3.18 -12.98 11.71
N PHE A 308 3.42 -14.27 11.49
CA PHE A 308 4.55 -14.73 10.65
C PHE A 308 4.43 -14.24 9.21
N TRP A 309 3.22 -14.22 8.67
CA TRP A 309 2.91 -13.70 7.34
C TRP A 309 3.18 -12.20 7.24
N GLY A 310 2.69 -11.38 8.19
CA GLY A 310 2.94 -9.95 8.24
C GLY A 310 4.44 -9.62 8.32
N LEU A 311 5.19 -10.40 9.12
CA LEU A 311 6.66 -10.30 9.18
C LEU A 311 7.30 -10.57 7.82
N SER A 312 6.87 -11.64 7.14
CA SER A 312 7.42 -12.04 5.85
C SER A 312 7.15 -11.00 4.75
N VAL A 313 5.94 -10.42 4.72
CA VAL A 313 5.57 -9.35 3.78
C VAL A 313 6.34 -8.07 4.06
N THR A 314 6.51 -7.70 5.33
CA THR A 314 7.32 -6.52 5.71
C THR A 314 8.76 -6.68 5.25
N ILE A 315 9.37 -7.82 5.51
CA ILE A 315 10.75 -8.10 5.07
C ILE A 315 10.83 -8.11 3.54
N TYR A 316 9.82 -8.68 2.83
CA TYR A 316 9.74 -8.63 1.37
C TYR A 316 9.84 -7.19 0.86
N ASN A 317 8.98 -6.31 1.36
CA ASN A 317 8.95 -4.91 0.94
C ASN A 317 10.30 -4.21 1.17
N LEU A 318 10.91 -4.39 2.34
CA LEU A 318 12.19 -3.77 2.68
C LEU A 318 13.35 -4.30 1.83
N VAL A 319 13.40 -5.62 1.59
CA VAL A 319 14.44 -6.26 0.77
C VAL A 319 14.38 -5.74 -0.66
N PHE A 320 13.21 -5.78 -1.31
CA PHE A 320 13.12 -5.44 -2.73
C PHE A 320 13.22 -3.93 -2.98
N GLN A 321 12.71 -3.09 -2.08
CA GLN A 321 12.95 -1.64 -2.14
C GLN A 321 14.44 -1.31 -1.95
N SER A 322 15.11 -1.91 -0.97
CA SER A 322 16.55 -1.74 -0.78
C SER A 322 17.36 -2.21 -1.99
N ALA A 323 16.94 -3.31 -2.59
CA ALA A 323 17.57 -3.86 -3.79
C ALA A 323 17.45 -2.92 -5.00
N ILE A 324 16.28 -2.30 -5.21
CA ILE A 324 16.06 -1.29 -6.26
C ILE A 324 16.96 -0.07 -6.04
N ILE A 325 17.00 0.46 -4.80
CA ILE A 325 17.81 1.62 -4.44
C ILE A 325 19.30 1.36 -4.74
N ARG A 326 19.80 0.18 -4.38
CA ARG A 326 21.20 -0.22 -4.62
C ARG A 326 21.49 -0.47 -6.11
N ALA A 327 20.54 -1.02 -6.86
CA ALA A 327 20.73 -1.31 -8.28
C ALA A 327 20.79 -0.05 -9.15
N VAL A 328 20.03 1.01 -8.79
CA VAL A 328 19.90 2.23 -9.61
C VAL A 328 19.92 3.49 -8.74
N PRO A 329 21.07 3.89 -8.17
CA PRO A 329 21.14 5.07 -7.32
C PRO A 329 20.71 6.37 -8.02
N SER A 330 21.08 6.54 -9.31
CA SER A 330 20.76 7.75 -10.08
C SER A 330 19.35 7.79 -10.68
N GLY A 331 18.63 6.64 -10.68
CA GLY A 331 17.29 6.51 -11.26
C GLY A 331 16.25 5.95 -10.29
N THR A 332 16.54 5.96 -9.00
CA THR A 332 15.73 5.32 -7.95
C THR A 332 14.26 5.76 -7.97
N ALA A 333 13.98 7.05 -8.15
CA ALA A 333 12.61 7.56 -8.15
C ALA A 333 11.76 6.95 -9.27
N VAL A 334 12.32 6.85 -10.49
CA VAL A 334 11.64 6.23 -11.63
C VAL A 334 11.47 4.74 -11.41
N ALA A 335 12.53 4.05 -10.96
CA ALA A 335 12.48 2.61 -10.70
C ALA A 335 11.44 2.25 -9.61
N MET A 336 11.35 3.05 -8.55
CA MET A 336 10.35 2.90 -7.50
C MET A 336 8.93 3.20 -7.97
N SER A 337 8.74 4.17 -8.88
CA SER A 337 7.43 4.44 -9.48
C SER A 337 6.94 3.26 -10.32
N VAL A 338 7.82 2.67 -11.15
CA VAL A 338 7.50 1.45 -11.91
C VAL A 338 7.18 0.29 -10.96
N TYR A 339 7.99 0.11 -9.91
CA TYR A 339 7.76 -0.92 -8.89
C TYR A 339 6.40 -0.77 -8.22
N SER A 340 6.02 0.45 -7.84
CA SER A 340 4.71 0.75 -7.23
C SER A 340 3.55 0.39 -8.18
N GLY A 341 3.65 0.74 -9.46
CA GLY A 341 2.64 0.37 -10.46
C GLY A 341 2.50 -1.16 -10.60
N ILE A 342 3.62 -1.87 -10.71
CA ILE A 342 3.66 -3.33 -10.82
C ILE A 342 3.13 -4.01 -9.54
N TYR A 343 3.43 -3.45 -8.38
CA TYR A 343 2.90 -3.91 -7.10
C TYR A 343 1.36 -3.82 -7.07
N ASN A 344 0.81 -2.72 -7.56
CA ASN A 344 -0.65 -2.52 -7.68
C ASN A 344 -1.29 -3.49 -8.70
N VAL A 345 -0.61 -3.86 -9.78
CA VAL A 345 -1.06 -4.97 -10.65
C VAL A 345 -1.23 -6.25 -9.83
N GLY A 346 -0.26 -6.56 -8.95
CA GLY A 346 -0.34 -7.71 -8.05
C GLY A 346 -1.52 -7.64 -7.06
N ILE A 347 -1.76 -6.46 -6.45
CA ILE A 347 -2.91 -6.22 -5.56
C ILE A 347 -4.23 -6.52 -6.30
N GLY A 348 -4.45 -5.87 -7.43
CA GLY A 348 -5.70 -6.00 -8.19
C GLY A 348 -5.93 -7.41 -8.74
N SER A 349 -4.87 -8.03 -9.29
CA SER A 349 -4.95 -9.39 -9.82
C SER A 349 -5.18 -10.42 -8.70
N GLY A 350 -4.57 -10.22 -7.53
CA GLY A 350 -4.80 -11.08 -6.37
C GLY A 350 -6.23 -10.99 -5.86
N ALA A 351 -6.78 -9.77 -5.71
CA ALA A 351 -8.17 -9.58 -5.31
C ALA A 351 -9.14 -10.24 -6.31
N LEU A 352 -8.85 -10.14 -7.63
CA LEU A 352 -9.65 -10.82 -8.66
C LEU A 352 -9.59 -12.34 -8.51
N VAL A 353 -8.39 -12.92 -8.39
CA VAL A 353 -8.23 -14.38 -8.23
C VAL A 353 -8.91 -14.86 -6.96
N GLY A 354 -8.74 -14.17 -5.83
CA GLY A 354 -9.42 -14.50 -4.58
C GLY A 354 -10.95 -14.47 -4.73
N GLY A 355 -11.49 -13.47 -5.45
CA GLY A 355 -12.91 -13.41 -5.77
C GLY A 355 -13.40 -14.59 -6.62
N LEU A 356 -12.61 -15.00 -7.62
CA LEU A 356 -12.93 -16.19 -8.43
C LEU A 356 -12.92 -17.47 -7.60
N VAL A 357 -11.98 -17.61 -6.67
CA VAL A 357 -11.96 -18.76 -5.73
C VAL A 357 -13.20 -18.74 -4.84
N CYS A 358 -13.56 -17.60 -4.25
CA CYS A 358 -14.76 -17.47 -3.42
C CYS A 358 -16.06 -17.76 -4.20
N THR A 359 -16.08 -17.54 -5.53
CA THR A 359 -17.26 -17.75 -6.39
C THR A 359 -17.37 -19.21 -6.86
N HIS A 360 -16.25 -19.84 -7.22
CA HIS A 360 -16.24 -21.15 -7.90
C HIS A 360 -15.73 -22.30 -7.03
N ALA A 361 -15.19 -21.99 -5.86
CA ALA A 361 -14.71 -22.93 -4.86
C ALA A 361 -15.16 -22.49 -3.45
N ALA A 362 -14.42 -22.82 -2.43
CA ALA A 362 -14.69 -22.34 -1.07
C ALA A 362 -13.69 -21.23 -0.66
N ILE A 363 -14.13 -20.31 0.21
CA ILE A 363 -13.24 -19.30 0.77
C ILE A 363 -12.04 -19.92 1.52
N GLY A 364 -12.19 -21.14 2.04
CA GLY A 364 -11.09 -21.91 2.63
C GLY A 364 -9.95 -22.23 1.65
N ASP A 365 -10.23 -22.24 0.34
CA ASP A 365 -9.28 -22.60 -0.71
C ASP A 365 -8.42 -21.44 -1.19
N ILE A 366 -8.67 -20.20 -0.73
CA ILE A 366 -7.89 -19.03 -1.13
C ILE A 366 -6.40 -19.19 -0.83
N GLY A 367 -6.07 -19.92 0.27
CA GLY A 367 -4.69 -20.23 0.64
C GLY A 367 -3.99 -21.12 -0.39
N TRP A 368 -4.68 -22.13 -0.93
CA TRP A 368 -4.12 -23.01 -1.97
C TRP A 368 -3.91 -22.27 -3.28
N ALA A 369 -4.88 -21.46 -3.71
CA ALA A 369 -4.76 -20.65 -4.93
C ALA A 369 -3.63 -19.61 -4.81
N GLY A 370 -3.59 -18.85 -3.71
CA GLY A 370 -2.52 -17.91 -3.43
C GLY A 370 -1.17 -18.58 -3.32
N GLY A 371 -1.11 -19.76 -2.68
CA GLY A 371 0.08 -20.59 -2.52
C GLY A 371 0.62 -21.11 -3.86
N ALA A 372 -0.24 -21.55 -4.76
CA ALA A 372 0.18 -22.00 -6.10
C ALA A 372 0.86 -20.86 -6.89
N ILE A 373 0.27 -19.66 -6.86
CA ILE A 373 0.82 -18.48 -7.52
C ILE A 373 2.13 -18.04 -6.84
N ALA A 374 2.14 -17.93 -5.51
CA ALA A 374 3.33 -17.57 -4.74
C ALA A 374 4.44 -18.60 -4.91
N GLY A 375 4.09 -19.89 -5.09
CA GLY A 375 5.03 -20.99 -5.37
C GLY A 375 5.76 -20.79 -6.70
N ALA A 376 5.04 -20.41 -7.76
CA ALA A 376 5.67 -20.05 -9.03
C ALA A 376 6.62 -18.86 -8.88
N GLY A 377 6.23 -17.83 -8.11
CA GLY A 377 7.08 -16.69 -7.78
C GLY A 377 8.30 -17.09 -6.95
N ALA A 378 8.12 -17.96 -5.95
CA ALA A 378 9.22 -18.45 -5.13
C ALA A 378 10.24 -19.24 -5.96
N LEU A 379 9.78 -20.11 -6.83
CA LEU A 379 10.63 -20.86 -7.76
C LEU A 379 11.41 -19.90 -8.68
N PHE A 380 10.72 -18.93 -9.27
CA PHE A 380 11.37 -17.90 -10.10
C PHE A 380 12.40 -17.10 -9.29
N CYS A 381 12.07 -16.71 -8.06
CA CYS A 381 13.00 -15.99 -7.19
C CYS A 381 14.27 -16.81 -6.94
N LEU A 382 14.12 -18.06 -6.52
CA LEU A 382 15.25 -18.91 -6.17
C LEU A 382 16.14 -19.25 -7.36
N LEU A 383 15.55 -19.48 -8.54
CA LEU A 383 16.27 -19.91 -9.74
C LEU A 383 16.84 -18.76 -10.57
N ARG A 384 16.20 -17.58 -10.57
CA ARG A 384 16.58 -16.48 -11.45
C ARG A 384 17.00 -15.23 -10.71
N VAL A 385 16.25 -14.81 -9.67
CA VAL A 385 16.52 -13.54 -8.98
C VAL A 385 17.72 -13.68 -8.04
N VAL A 386 17.73 -14.70 -7.19
CA VAL A 386 18.82 -14.93 -6.22
C VAL A 386 20.20 -15.02 -6.87
N PRO A 387 20.42 -15.75 -7.98
CA PRO A 387 21.73 -15.79 -8.66
C PRO A 387 22.23 -14.42 -9.13
N VAL A 388 21.33 -13.61 -9.71
CA VAL A 388 21.65 -12.25 -10.17
C VAL A 388 22.04 -11.37 -8.98
N PHE A 389 21.27 -11.45 -7.88
CA PHE A 389 21.52 -10.64 -6.67
C PHE A 389 22.80 -11.02 -5.92
N ARG A 390 23.24 -12.27 -5.94
CA ARG A 390 24.55 -12.66 -5.40
C ARG A 390 25.68 -11.81 -6.01
N GLY A 391 25.61 -11.51 -7.31
CA GLY A 391 26.59 -10.64 -7.97
C GLY A 391 26.50 -9.18 -7.55
N VAL A 392 25.32 -8.68 -7.23
CA VAL A 392 25.09 -7.28 -6.78
C VAL A 392 25.57 -7.07 -5.35
N PHE A 393 25.23 -8.00 -4.44
CA PHE A 393 25.60 -7.90 -3.02
C PHE A 393 27.03 -8.34 -2.70
N ALA A 394 27.71 -9.06 -3.61
CA ALA A 394 29.12 -9.40 -3.47
C ALA A 394 30.07 -8.22 -3.82
N LYS A 395 29.55 -7.19 -4.49
CA LYS A 395 30.31 -6.01 -4.92
C LYS A 395 30.13 -4.79 -3.99
N ALA A 396 29.23 -4.88 -3.03
CA ALA A 396 28.94 -3.85 -2.01
C ALA A 396 29.55 -4.22 -0.65
#